data_724c80a21e3b04f9c0b19ee5c6b82c56
#
_entry.id   724c80a21e3b04f9c0b19ee5c6b82c56
#
_cell.length_a   1.000
_cell.length_b   1.000
_cell.length_c   1.000
_cell.angle_alpha   90.00
_cell.angle_beta   90.00
_cell.angle_gamma   90.00
#
_symmetry.space_group_name_H-M   'P 1'
#
loop_
_entity.id
_entity.type
_entity.pdbx_description
1 polymer ?
#
loop_
_entity_poly.entity_id
_entity_poly.type
_entity_poly.pdbx_seq_one_letter_code
_entity_poly.pdbx_strand_id
1 'polypeptide(L)'
;IRLATTLPAFIAAIGLFAQGAGGGELHGNFSTDGQLYQDDPQIGAAKPPSDFGLNAWSNLNYRSGNFVAGVRFESYEPALLGYPAGSPYKGTGIGFRYATYTVNDLEVTVGNFYEQFGQGLAFRSYEERALGVDNAMDGVRLKFNPDTGIYLKAFVGRQRLAFDDGVIKGDGIVRGIDGEISLTEAFPHLFPKWTTNGHNLTVGGSFVSKYQADLNPLLVLPENVGTWAARANYTTAKWNLYSEYAYKINDPNGSNKNIYKPGQALMANATYSVRGLGISAGAHTYDNMVYQSDRGAPIG
;
A
#
# COMPACT_ATOMS: atom_id res chain seq x y z
N ILE A 1 33.40 4.16 30.50
CA ILE A 1 32.21 3.62 29.80
C ILE A 1 31.04 4.48 30.25
N ARG A 2 30.67 5.49 29.46
CA ARG A 2 29.40 6.21 29.63
C ARG A 2 28.41 5.55 28.67
N LEU A 3 27.35 4.95 29.22
CA LEU A 3 26.23 4.47 28.46
C LEU A 3 25.64 5.66 27.69
N ALA A 4 25.56 5.54 26.35
CA ALA A 4 24.74 6.40 25.55
C ALA A 4 23.29 6.12 25.96
N THR A 5 22.67 7.02 26.68
CA THR A 5 21.25 6.98 26.98
C THR A 5 20.51 7.44 25.74
N THR A 6 20.19 6.49 24.85
CA THR A 6 19.10 6.68 23.91
C THR A 6 17.83 6.81 24.74
N LEU A 7 17.28 8.02 24.86
CA LEU A 7 15.93 8.16 25.40
C LEU A 7 15.00 7.32 24.52
N PRO A 8 14.15 6.46 25.10
CA PRO A 8 13.17 5.72 24.32
C PRO A 8 12.23 6.72 23.63
N ALA A 9 11.94 6.48 22.36
CA ALA A 9 10.88 7.20 21.64
C ALA A 9 9.58 7.02 22.45
N PHE A 10 9.00 8.10 22.95
CA PHE A 10 7.70 8.05 23.62
C PHE A 10 6.63 7.90 22.56
N ILE A 11 6.06 6.71 22.42
CA ILE A 11 4.86 6.48 21.65
C ILE A 11 3.68 6.65 22.60
N ALA A 12 2.97 7.77 22.51
CA ALA A 12 1.70 7.96 23.21
C ALA A 12 0.54 7.73 22.25
N ALA A 13 -0.26 6.70 22.47
CA ALA A 13 -1.50 6.44 21.76
C ALA A 13 -2.68 6.68 22.71
N ILE A 14 -3.54 7.65 22.37
CA ILE A 14 -4.77 7.94 23.13
C ILE A 14 -5.97 7.59 22.25
N GLY A 15 -6.82 6.68 22.73
CA GLY A 15 -8.10 6.33 22.12
C GLY A 15 -9.21 7.29 22.61
N LEU A 16 -9.93 7.90 21.69
CA LEU A 16 -11.13 8.70 21.98
C LEU A 16 -12.38 7.98 21.47
N PHE A 17 -13.36 7.79 22.33
CA PHE A 17 -14.65 7.20 22.00
C PHE A 17 -15.76 8.21 22.34
N ALA A 18 -16.59 8.54 21.37
CA ALA A 18 -17.77 9.36 21.59
C ALA A 18 -18.96 8.76 20.82
N GLN A 19 -20.06 8.55 21.50
CA GLN A 19 -21.34 8.19 20.87
C GLN A 19 -22.10 9.47 20.50
N GLY A 20 -22.39 9.63 19.21
CA GLY A 20 -23.23 10.74 18.72
C GLY A 20 -24.70 10.47 18.99
N ALA A 21 -25.51 11.52 19.25
CA ALA A 21 -26.93 11.47 19.55
C ALA A 21 -27.83 10.92 18.40
N GLY A 22 -27.25 10.49 17.29
CA GLY A 22 -27.95 9.94 16.12
C GLY A 22 -27.57 8.48 15.75
N GLY A 23 -27.01 7.69 16.67
CA GLY A 23 -26.70 6.28 16.44
C GLY A 23 -25.40 6.01 15.64
N GLY A 24 -24.54 7.02 15.43
CA GLY A 24 -23.20 6.88 14.87
C GLY A 24 -22.13 6.75 15.96
N GLU A 25 -21.02 6.10 15.63
CA GLU A 25 -19.86 5.92 16.50
C GLU A 25 -18.69 6.76 15.98
N LEU A 26 -18.05 7.52 16.89
CA LEU A 26 -16.83 8.27 16.60
C LEU A 26 -15.66 7.63 17.36
N HIS A 27 -14.61 7.26 16.65
CA HIS A 27 -13.39 6.71 17.20
C HIS A 27 -12.20 7.55 16.77
N GLY A 28 -11.23 7.74 17.66
CA GLY A 28 -10.02 8.46 17.34
C GLY A 28 -8.80 7.90 18.06
N ASN A 29 -7.63 8.15 17.49
CA ASN A 29 -6.36 7.91 18.14
C ASN A 29 -5.39 9.04 17.80
N PHE A 30 -4.41 9.22 18.68
CA PHE A 30 -3.29 10.11 18.51
C PHE A 30 -2.01 9.33 18.76
N SER A 31 -1.00 9.51 17.91
CA SER A 31 0.35 8.97 18.12
C SER A 31 1.38 10.03 17.77
N THR A 32 2.51 10.01 18.50
CA THR A 32 3.62 10.93 18.25
C THR A 32 4.94 10.23 18.52
N ASP A 33 5.92 10.52 17.67
CA ASP A 33 7.31 10.10 17.78
C ASP A 33 8.19 11.34 17.88
N GLY A 34 9.05 11.41 18.89
CA GLY A 34 9.97 12.52 19.11
C GLY A 34 11.41 12.03 19.24
N GLN A 35 12.35 12.79 18.71
CA GLN A 35 13.79 12.54 18.84
C GLN A 35 14.52 13.80 19.31
N LEU A 36 15.40 13.62 20.28
CA LEU A 36 16.38 14.65 20.70
C LEU A 36 17.74 14.29 20.09
N TYR A 37 18.36 15.26 19.44
CA TYR A 37 19.64 15.10 18.77
C TYR A 37 20.78 15.70 19.58
N GLN A 38 21.90 15.03 19.59
CA GLN A 38 23.12 15.48 20.23
C GLN A 38 24.32 15.20 19.32
N ASP A 39 25.35 16.06 19.39
CA ASP A 39 26.63 15.79 18.74
C ASP A 39 27.29 14.57 19.34
N ASP A 40 27.90 13.73 18.53
CA ASP A 40 28.81 12.67 19.00
C ASP A 40 30.19 12.85 18.36
N PRO A 41 31.12 13.53 19.08
CA PRO A 41 32.48 13.77 18.58
C PRO A 41 33.30 12.48 18.43
N GLN A 42 32.89 11.36 19.07
CA GLN A 42 33.68 10.12 19.01
C GLN A 42 33.56 9.45 17.67
N ILE A 43 32.40 9.61 17.00
CA ILE A 43 32.15 9.08 15.65
C ILE A 43 32.11 10.20 14.59
N GLY A 44 32.37 11.45 14.98
CA GLY A 44 32.30 12.60 14.07
C GLY A 44 30.90 12.97 13.61
N ALA A 45 29.86 12.53 14.33
CA ALA A 45 28.47 12.83 13.99
C ALA A 45 28.06 14.20 14.56
N ALA A 46 27.68 15.12 13.68
CA ALA A 46 27.05 16.38 14.05
C ALA A 46 25.52 16.22 14.11
N LYS A 47 24.89 16.88 15.09
CA LYS A 47 23.42 16.94 15.13
C LYS A 47 22.87 17.71 13.94
N PRO A 48 21.61 17.45 13.52
CA PRO A 48 20.93 18.27 12.52
C PRO A 48 20.71 19.70 13.03
N PRO A 49 20.31 20.66 12.15
CA PRO A 49 20.08 22.05 12.54
C PRO A 49 19.08 22.25 13.68
N SER A 50 18.12 21.33 13.85
CA SER A 50 17.20 21.29 14.99
C SER A 50 17.67 20.29 16.03
N ASP A 51 17.58 20.66 17.31
CA ASP A 51 17.88 19.77 18.44
C ASP A 51 16.79 18.72 18.68
N PHE A 52 15.64 18.90 18.06
CA PHE A 52 14.46 18.06 18.25
C PHE A 52 13.74 17.82 16.94
N GLY A 53 13.27 16.59 16.71
CA GLY A 53 12.39 16.20 15.62
C GLY A 53 11.08 15.63 16.15
N LEU A 54 9.96 15.87 15.45
CA LEU A 54 8.63 15.42 15.86
C LEU A 54 7.82 14.97 14.63
N ASN A 55 7.30 13.74 14.70
CA ASN A 55 6.24 13.27 13.83
C ASN A 55 4.99 13.00 14.67
N ALA A 56 3.82 13.41 14.20
CA ALA A 56 2.57 13.18 14.91
C ALA A 56 1.42 12.85 13.93
N TRP A 57 0.50 12.01 14.38
CA TRP A 57 -0.68 11.59 13.63
C TRP A 57 -1.92 11.59 14.53
N SER A 58 -3.00 12.20 14.06
CA SER A 58 -4.30 12.19 14.73
C SER A 58 -5.35 11.66 13.76
N ASN A 59 -5.93 10.51 14.07
CA ASN A 59 -6.97 9.89 13.27
C ASN A 59 -8.34 10.07 13.95
N LEU A 60 -9.35 10.43 13.16
CA LEU A 60 -10.75 10.44 13.56
C LEU A 60 -11.54 9.62 12.54
N ASN A 61 -12.34 8.66 13.01
CA ASN A 61 -13.17 7.81 12.18
C ASN A 61 -14.61 7.83 12.70
N TYR A 62 -15.54 8.04 11.80
CA TYR A 62 -16.98 8.03 12.07
C TYR A 62 -17.62 6.86 11.34
N ARG A 63 -18.51 6.14 12.02
CA ARG A 63 -19.28 5.04 11.45
C ARG A 63 -20.75 5.19 11.78
N SER A 64 -21.63 5.00 10.79
CA SER A 64 -23.07 4.96 10.96
C SER A 64 -23.68 3.98 9.94
N GLY A 65 -24.16 2.85 10.41
CA GLY A 65 -24.67 1.79 9.54
C GLY A 65 -23.65 1.36 8.48
N ASN A 66 -24.01 1.52 7.23
CA ASN A 66 -23.19 1.17 6.06
C ASN A 66 -22.18 2.25 5.64
N PHE A 67 -22.18 3.38 6.31
CA PHE A 67 -21.29 4.53 6.02
C PHE A 67 -20.14 4.58 7.02
N VAL A 68 -18.92 4.75 6.48
CA VAL A 68 -17.70 5.01 7.25
C VAL A 68 -16.97 6.19 6.63
N ALA A 69 -16.51 7.13 7.44
CA ALA A 69 -15.65 8.21 6.98
C ALA A 69 -14.51 8.44 7.97
N GLY A 70 -13.38 8.90 7.48
CA GLY A 70 -12.23 9.17 8.34
C GLY A 70 -11.38 10.32 7.83
N VAL A 71 -10.67 10.94 8.79
CA VAL A 71 -9.67 11.97 8.52
C VAL A 71 -8.43 11.71 9.39
N ARG A 72 -7.24 11.91 8.82
CA ARG A 72 -5.97 11.90 9.53
C ARG A 72 -5.27 13.24 9.36
N PHE A 73 -4.97 13.89 10.48
CA PHE A 73 -4.04 15.00 10.54
C PHE A 73 -2.63 14.47 10.77
N GLU A 74 -1.68 15.07 10.10
CA GLU A 74 -0.26 14.75 10.20
C GLU A 74 0.53 16.03 10.52
N SER A 75 1.59 15.88 11.32
CA SER A 75 2.51 16.98 11.66
C SER A 75 3.94 16.47 11.66
N TYR A 76 4.84 17.24 11.02
CA TYR A 76 6.27 16.97 10.86
C TYR A 76 7.04 18.26 11.14
N GLU A 77 7.45 18.47 12.44
CA GLU A 77 7.91 19.78 12.92
C GLU A 77 9.22 19.74 13.73
N PRO A 78 10.37 19.69 13.09
CA PRO A 78 10.67 19.09 11.79
C PRO A 78 10.48 17.57 11.84
N ALA A 79 10.39 16.94 10.68
CA ALA A 79 10.34 15.49 10.59
C ALA A 79 11.58 14.86 11.23
N LEU A 80 11.41 13.66 11.78
CA LEU A 80 12.50 12.87 12.35
C LEU A 80 13.63 12.68 11.35
N LEU A 81 14.88 12.71 11.83
CA LEU A 81 16.06 12.52 10.99
C LEU A 81 15.97 11.20 10.20
N GLY A 82 16.14 11.30 8.89
CA GLY A 82 16.02 10.15 7.99
C GLY A 82 14.59 9.74 7.65
N TYR A 83 13.57 10.54 8.03
CA TYR A 83 12.16 10.25 7.78
C TYR A 83 11.53 11.26 6.82
N PRO A 84 10.88 10.79 5.76
CA PRO A 84 11.19 9.53 5.07
C PRO A 84 12.49 9.67 4.29
N ALA A 85 13.12 8.57 3.95
CA ALA A 85 14.29 8.62 3.08
C ALA A 85 13.89 9.15 1.70
N GLY A 86 14.43 10.29 1.31
CA GLY A 86 14.35 10.81 -0.06
C GLY A 86 13.16 11.70 -0.43
N SER A 87 12.14 11.85 0.39
CA SER A 87 11.01 12.77 0.12
C SER A 87 10.76 13.74 1.26
N PRO A 88 10.47 15.03 1.00
CA PRO A 88 10.24 15.97 2.07
C PRO A 88 8.88 15.70 2.74
N TYR A 89 8.94 15.52 4.07
CA TYR A 89 7.78 15.58 4.93
C TYR A 89 7.98 16.74 5.88
N LYS A 90 7.11 17.74 5.84
CA LYS A 90 7.15 18.92 6.69
C LYS A 90 5.78 19.53 6.88
N GLY A 91 5.64 20.35 7.93
CA GLY A 91 4.44 21.11 8.22
C GLY A 91 3.31 20.26 8.80
N THR A 92 2.12 20.82 8.86
CA THR A 92 0.94 20.23 9.50
C THR A 92 -0.28 20.37 8.60
N GLY A 93 -1.05 19.28 8.43
CA GLY A 93 -2.25 19.31 7.60
C GLY A 93 -2.99 17.97 7.54
N ILE A 94 -3.95 17.87 6.62
CA ILE A 94 -4.69 16.64 6.38
C ILE A 94 -3.87 15.74 5.46
N GLY A 95 -3.41 14.59 5.99
CA GLY A 95 -2.64 13.61 5.26
C GLY A 95 -3.46 12.49 4.63
N PHE A 96 -4.65 12.21 5.18
CA PHE A 96 -5.51 11.14 4.71
C PHE A 96 -6.98 11.47 5.01
N ARG A 97 -7.87 11.27 4.06
CA ARG A 97 -9.32 11.44 4.23
C ARG A 97 -10.08 10.51 3.30
N TYR A 98 -11.14 9.91 3.78
CA TYR A 98 -11.96 9.01 2.99
C TYR A 98 -13.40 8.98 3.44
N ALA A 99 -14.27 8.51 2.55
CA ALA A 99 -15.62 8.09 2.84
C ALA A 99 -15.90 6.79 2.09
N THR A 100 -16.47 5.82 2.80
CA THR A 100 -16.82 4.50 2.28
C THR A 100 -18.30 4.25 2.51
N TYR A 101 -18.99 3.76 1.51
CA TYR A 101 -20.36 3.27 1.62
C TYR A 101 -20.43 1.84 1.11
N THR A 102 -21.05 0.97 1.92
CA THR A 102 -21.24 -0.45 1.57
C THR A 102 -22.71 -0.72 1.39
N VAL A 103 -23.11 -1.29 0.26
CA VAL A 103 -24.48 -1.71 -0.01
C VAL A 103 -24.46 -3.10 -0.65
N ASN A 104 -25.15 -4.05 0.01
CA ASN A 104 -25.08 -5.45 -0.37
C ASN A 104 -23.61 -5.90 -0.52
N ASP A 105 -23.23 -6.34 -1.72
CA ASP A 105 -21.92 -6.88 -2.04
C ASP A 105 -20.97 -5.84 -2.65
N LEU A 106 -21.38 -4.56 -2.71
CA LEU A 106 -20.61 -3.45 -3.29
C LEU A 106 -20.13 -2.50 -2.19
N GLU A 107 -18.81 -2.28 -2.14
CA GLU A 107 -18.16 -1.23 -1.37
C GLU A 107 -17.61 -0.16 -2.29
N VAL A 108 -17.95 1.09 -2.04
CA VAL A 108 -17.42 2.26 -2.76
C VAL A 108 -16.68 3.14 -1.77
N THR A 109 -15.40 3.43 -2.05
CA THR A 109 -14.57 4.36 -1.28
C THR A 109 -14.19 5.55 -2.15
N VAL A 110 -14.35 6.76 -1.61
CA VAL A 110 -13.90 8.02 -2.23
C VAL A 110 -12.90 8.71 -1.32
N GLY A 111 -11.86 9.28 -1.88
CA GLY A 111 -10.74 9.91 -1.17
C GLY A 111 -9.53 9.00 -1.11
N ASN A 112 -8.86 8.96 0.04
CA ASN A 112 -7.65 8.17 0.18
C ASN A 112 -7.95 6.71 0.51
N PHE A 113 -7.16 5.80 -0.07
CA PHE A 113 -7.23 4.37 0.19
C PHE A 113 -5.89 3.69 -0.07
N TYR A 114 -5.71 2.53 0.55
CA TYR A 114 -4.65 1.59 0.23
C TYR A 114 -5.25 0.39 -0.51
N GLU A 115 -4.51 -0.16 -1.47
CA GLU A 115 -4.96 -1.34 -2.20
C GLU A 115 -3.76 -2.15 -2.69
N GLN A 116 -3.94 -3.45 -2.76
CA GLN A 116 -2.95 -4.39 -3.28
C GLN A 116 -3.64 -5.44 -4.16
N PHE A 117 -3.03 -5.76 -5.29
CA PHE A 117 -3.44 -6.83 -6.18
C PHE A 117 -2.47 -8.01 -6.05
N GLY A 118 -3.02 -9.19 -5.75
CA GLY A 118 -2.21 -10.38 -5.46
C GLY A 118 -1.16 -10.13 -4.37
N GLN A 119 0.07 -10.51 -4.61
CA GLN A 119 1.22 -10.21 -3.72
C GLN A 119 1.89 -8.86 -4.04
N GLY A 120 1.27 -8.05 -4.89
CA GLY A 120 1.73 -6.70 -5.17
C GLY A 120 2.68 -6.57 -6.36
N LEU A 121 2.83 -7.59 -7.20
CA LEU A 121 3.71 -7.52 -8.37
C LEU A 121 3.22 -6.52 -9.42
N ALA A 122 1.90 -6.39 -9.61
CA ALA A 122 1.31 -5.42 -10.52
C ALA A 122 1.02 -4.08 -9.83
N PHE A 123 0.53 -4.12 -8.59
CA PHE A 123 0.17 -2.91 -7.84
C PHE A 123 0.15 -3.15 -6.33
N ARG A 124 0.76 -2.20 -5.60
CA ARG A 124 0.66 -2.11 -4.14
C ARG A 124 0.75 -0.66 -3.70
N SER A 125 -0.23 -0.21 -2.91
CA SER A 125 -0.16 1.01 -2.14
C SER A 125 -0.38 0.70 -0.66
N TYR A 126 0.45 1.26 0.23
CA TYR A 126 0.47 0.93 1.64
C TYR A 126 1.10 2.03 2.48
N GLU A 127 0.92 1.95 3.79
CA GLU A 127 1.62 2.75 4.79
C GLU A 127 2.52 1.84 5.62
N GLU A 128 3.78 2.24 5.80
CA GLU A 128 4.71 1.66 6.75
C GLU A 128 5.50 2.78 7.42
N ARG A 129 5.01 3.22 8.58
CA ARG A 129 5.56 4.39 9.27
C ARG A 129 7.00 4.20 9.72
N ALA A 130 7.38 2.98 10.12
CA ALA A 130 8.75 2.69 10.52
C ALA A 130 9.76 2.89 9.38
N LEU A 131 9.31 2.75 8.13
CA LEU A 131 10.12 2.99 6.93
C LEU A 131 9.87 4.37 6.30
N GLY A 132 8.96 5.17 6.85
CA GLY A 132 8.56 6.44 6.26
C GLY A 132 7.83 6.30 4.92
N VAL A 133 7.19 5.17 4.66
CA VAL A 133 6.46 4.91 3.42
C VAL A 133 4.97 5.17 3.63
N ASP A 134 4.41 6.07 2.83
CA ASP A 134 2.97 6.27 2.70
C ASP A 134 2.66 6.69 1.27
N ASN A 135 2.27 5.74 0.45
CA ASN A 135 1.96 5.94 -0.96
C ASN A 135 0.46 5.71 -1.25
N ALA A 136 -0.40 6.20 -0.35
CA ALA A 136 -1.85 6.14 -0.48
C ALA A 136 -2.33 6.65 -1.84
N MET A 137 -3.37 6.01 -2.37
CA MET A 137 -4.12 6.53 -3.52
C MET A 137 -5.12 7.58 -3.06
N ASP A 138 -5.36 8.61 -3.86
CA ASP A 138 -6.46 9.57 -3.69
C ASP A 138 -7.34 9.53 -4.95
N GLY A 139 -8.57 9.02 -4.79
CA GLY A 139 -9.46 8.79 -5.91
C GLY A 139 -10.73 8.03 -5.55
N VAL A 140 -11.09 7.05 -6.37
CA VAL A 140 -12.24 6.18 -6.15
C VAL A 140 -11.81 4.73 -6.22
N ARG A 141 -12.30 3.92 -5.27
CA ARG A 141 -12.11 2.46 -5.24
C ARG A 141 -13.46 1.77 -5.13
N LEU A 142 -13.60 0.68 -5.87
CA LEU A 142 -14.74 -0.23 -5.84
C LEU A 142 -14.26 -1.62 -5.42
N LYS A 143 -15.01 -2.29 -4.53
CA LYS A 143 -14.90 -3.72 -4.26
C LYS A 143 -16.27 -4.34 -4.46
N PHE A 144 -16.34 -5.44 -5.17
CA PHE A 144 -17.60 -6.10 -5.50
C PHE A 144 -17.44 -7.61 -5.40
N ASN A 145 -18.25 -8.22 -4.54
CA ASN A 145 -18.25 -9.65 -4.26
C ASN A 145 -19.62 -10.24 -4.67
N PRO A 146 -19.88 -10.41 -5.98
CA PRO A 146 -21.24 -10.75 -6.49
C PRO A 146 -21.74 -12.11 -6.03
N ASP A 147 -20.84 -13.01 -5.64
CA ASP A 147 -21.16 -14.33 -5.13
C ASP A 147 -20.00 -14.86 -4.28
N THR A 148 -20.28 -15.91 -3.51
CA THR A 148 -19.25 -16.59 -2.70
C THR A 148 -18.08 -17.04 -3.57
N GLY A 149 -16.87 -16.71 -3.16
CA GLY A 149 -15.64 -17.08 -3.87
C GLY A 149 -15.33 -16.22 -5.10
N ILE A 150 -16.09 -15.15 -5.40
CA ILE A 150 -15.80 -14.20 -6.49
C ILE A 150 -15.50 -12.82 -5.90
N TYR A 151 -14.32 -12.30 -6.16
CA TYR A 151 -13.83 -11.03 -5.62
C TYR A 151 -13.34 -10.14 -6.75
N LEU A 152 -13.95 -8.97 -6.89
CA LEU A 152 -13.62 -8.00 -7.92
C LEU A 152 -13.23 -6.67 -7.27
N LYS A 153 -12.21 -6.02 -7.80
CA LYS A 153 -11.76 -4.70 -7.37
C LYS A 153 -11.49 -3.81 -8.56
N ALA A 154 -11.75 -2.52 -8.41
CA ALA A 154 -11.36 -1.52 -9.38
C ALA A 154 -11.01 -0.21 -8.67
N PHE A 155 -10.09 0.56 -9.23
CA PHE A 155 -9.80 1.89 -8.74
C PHE A 155 -9.30 2.84 -9.83
N VAL A 156 -9.43 4.12 -9.54
CA VAL A 156 -8.79 5.22 -10.27
C VAL A 156 -8.35 6.28 -9.26
N GLY A 157 -7.15 6.81 -9.41
CA GLY A 157 -6.66 7.85 -8.51
C GLY A 157 -5.26 8.33 -8.85
N ARG A 158 -4.75 9.24 -8.00
CA ARG A 158 -3.36 9.71 -7.99
C ARG A 158 -2.67 9.25 -6.72
N GLN A 159 -1.42 8.93 -6.81
CA GLN A 159 -0.65 8.43 -5.67
C GLN A 159 -0.04 9.60 -4.89
N ARG A 160 -0.05 9.50 -3.56
CA ARG A 160 0.70 10.37 -2.66
C ARG A 160 2.19 10.14 -2.86
N LEU A 161 2.96 11.22 -3.00
CA LEU A 161 4.43 11.20 -3.12
C LEU A 161 5.14 11.81 -1.92
N ALA A 162 4.57 12.87 -1.33
CA ALA A 162 5.18 13.62 -0.25
C ALA A 162 4.11 14.35 0.60
N PHE A 163 4.56 15.09 1.61
CA PHE A 163 3.73 15.92 2.46
C PHE A 163 4.42 17.26 2.74
N ASP A 164 3.74 18.37 2.45
CA ASP A 164 4.19 19.72 2.72
C ASP A 164 2.95 20.58 3.04
N ASP A 165 2.63 20.72 4.34
CA ASP A 165 1.37 21.30 4.83
C ASP A 165 0.09 20.67 4.23
N GLY A 166 0.27 19.53 3.58
CA GLY A 166 -0.76 18.74 2.88
C GLY A 166 -0.15 17.73 1.94
N VAL A 167 -0.99 16.87 1.36
CA VAL A 167 -0.56 15.79 0.48
C VAL A 167 -0.10 16.31 -0.89
N ILE A 168 1.14 16.04 -1.25
CA ILE A 168 1.64 16.19 -2.62
C ILE A 168 1.38 14.88 -3.36
N LYS A 169 0.70 14.99 -4.51
CA LYS A 169 0.33 13.87 -5.37
C LYS A 169 1.12 13.87 -6.67
N GLY A 170 1.38 12.68 -7.20
CA GLY A 170 1.97 12.53 -8.53
C GLY A 170 1.03 12.99 -9.65
N ASP A 171 1.60 13.37 -10.77
CA ASP A 171 0.84 13.79 -11.96
C ASP A 171 0.17 12.61 -12.66
N GLY A 172 0.70 11.41 -12.51
CA GLY A 172 0.17 10.21 -13.13
C GLY A 172 -1.17 9.76 -12.57
N ILE A 173 -2.13 9.52 -13.46
CA ILE A 173 -3.41 8.89 -13.12
C ILE A 173 -3.24 7.39 -13.21
N VAL A 174 -3.40 6.71 -12.08
CA VAL A 174 -3.32 5.24 -12.00
C VAL A 174 -4.73 4.65 -11.96
N ARG A 175 -4.94 3.61 -12.76
CA ARG A 175 -6.21 2.86 -12.84
C ARG A 175 -5.89 1.39 -12.71
N GLY A 176 -6.69 0.67 -11.94
CA GLY A 176 -6.51 -0.76 -11.72
C GLY A 176 -7.81 -1.52 -11.72
N ILE A 177 -7.76 -2.74 -12.23
CA ILE A 177 -8.80 -3.76 -12.07
C ILE A 177 -8.15 -5.05 -11.62
N ASP A 178 -8.83 -5.78 -10.76
CA ASP A 178 -8.39 -7.04 -10.19
C ASP A 178 -9.57 -7.97 -10.00
N GLY A 179 -9.37 -9.26 -10.25
CA GLY A 179 -10.38 -10.28 -10.02
C GLY A 179 -9.76 -11.57 -9.52
N GLU A 180 -10.44 -12.21 -8.56
CA GLU A 180 -10.11 -13.53 -8.04
C GLU A 180 -11.34 -14.42 -8.01
N ILE A 181 -11.17 -15.70 -8.33
CA ILE A 181 -12.20 -16.73 -8.24
C ILE A 181 -11.62 -17.91 -7.47
N SER A 182 -12.24 -18.22 -6.33
CA SER A 182 -12.03 -19.46 -5.57
C SER A 182 -12.94 -20.54 -6.16
N LEU A 183 -12.38 -21.45 -6.94
CA LEU A 183 -13.15 -22.39 -7.76
C LEU A 183 -14.03 -23.32 -6.94
N THR A 184 -13.58 -23.78 -5.80
CA THR A 184 -14.36 -24.69 -4.95
C THR A 184 -15.42 -23.99 -4.14
N GLU A 185 -15.28 -22.68 -3.88
CA GLU A 185 -16.30 -21.86 -3.23
C GLU A 185 -17.35 -21.38 -4.22
N ALA A 186 -16.91 -20.88 -5.39
CA ALA A 186 -17.81 -20.38 -6.43
C ALA A 186 -18.59 -21.49 -7.13
N PHE A 187 -17.97 -22.66 -7.30
CA PHE A 187 -18.54 -23.76 -8.07
C PHE A 187 -18.44 -25.11 -7.34
N PRO A 188 -18.96 -25.25 -6.10
CA PRO A 188 -18.81 -26.46 -5.29
C PRO A 188 -19.39 -27.70 -5.95
N HIS A 189 -20.43 -27.55 -6.75
CA HIS A 189 -21.06 -28.63 -7.50
C HIS A 189 -20.22 -29.19 -8.67
N LEU A 190 -19.29 -28.37 -9.22
CA LEU A 190 -18.36 -28.81 -10.26
C LEU A 190 -17.14 -29.53 -9.66
N PHE A 191 -16.80 -29.25 -8.39
CA PHE A 191 -15.62 -29.75 -7.69
C PHE A 191 -15.98 -30.50 -6.37
N PRO A 192 -16.96 -31.40 -6.34
CA PRO A 192 -17.47 -31.99 -5.09
C PRO A 192 -16.39 -32.74 -4.29
N LYS A 193 -15.50 -33.46 -4.99
CA LYS A 193 -14.41 -34.18 -4.34
C LYS A 193 -13.34 -33.25 -3.74
N TRP A 194 -13.08 -32.13 -4.38
CA TRP A 194 -12.13 -31.14 -3.88
C TRP A 194 -12.68 -30.45 -2.63
N THR A 195 -13.93 -30.02 -2.68
CA THR A 195 -14.63 -29.41 -1.54
C THR A 195 -14.65 -30.35 -0.32
N THR A 196 -15.00 -31.64 -0.53
CA THR A 196 -15.02 -32.65 0.56
C THR A 196 -13.65 -32.93 1.15
N ASN A 197 -12.60 -32.90 0.32
CA ASN A 197 -11.23 -33.21 0.75
C ASN A 197 -10.45 -31.95 1.22
N GLY A 198 -11.09 -30.78 1.28
CA GLY A 198 -10.46 -29.53 1.71
C GLY A 198 -9.40 -29.00 0.73
N HIS A 199 -9.57 -29.27 -0.58
CA HIS A 199 -8.76 -28.68 -1.63
C HIS A 199 -9.41 -27.41 -2.13
N ASN A 200 -8.66 -26.38 -2.38
CA ASN A 200 -9.12 -25.18 -3.05
C ASN A 200 -8.11 -24.68 -4.08
N LEU A 201 -8.60 -24.17 -5.19
CA LEU A 201 -7.81 -23.47 -6.19
C LEU A 201 -8.43 -22.09 -6.41
N THR A 202 -7.69 -21.06 -6.04
CA THR A 202 -8.03 -19.67 -6.37
C THR A 202 -7.17 -19.23 -7.55
N VAL A 203 -7.80 -18.68 -8.57
CA VAL A 203 -7.13 -18.07 -9.71
C VAL A 203 -7.49 -16.59 -9.77
N GLY A 204 -6.56 -15.76 -10.21
CA GLY A 204 -6.80 -14.33 -10.30
C GLY A 204 -5.99 -13.67 -11.39
N GLY A 205 -6.44 -12.47 -11.76
CA GLY A 205 -5.76 -11.63 -12.73
C GLY A 205 -5.95 -10.16 -12.43
N SER A 206 -4.93 -9.37 -12.77
CA SER A 206 -4.89 -7.93 -12.52
C SER A 206 -4.45 -7.19 -13.76
N PHE A 207 -4.96 -5.98 -13.93
CA PHE A 207 -4.45 -5.01 -14.88
C PHE A 207 -4.36 -3.64 -14.21
N VAL A 208 -3.20 -2.99 -14.35
CA VAL A 208 -2.96 -1.62 -13.86
C VAL A 208 -2.41 -0.79 -14.99
N SER A 209 -2.95 0.41 -15.18
CA SER A 209 -2.42 1.38 -16.14
C SER A 209 -2.11 2.70 -15.47
N LYS A 210 -1.06 3.34 -15.92
CA LYS A 210 -0.70 4.72 -15.59
C LYS A 210 -0.83 5.57 -16.85
N TYR A 211 -1.47 6.73 -16.71
CA TYR A 211 -1.45 7.78 -17.72
C TYR A 211 -0.70 8.99 -17.15
N GLN A 212 0.32 9.45 -17.85
CA GLN A 212 1.01 10.70 -17.57
C GLN A 212 1.43 11.34 -18.90
N ALA A 213 1.02 12.60 -19.13
CA ALA A 213 1.36 13.34 -20.33
C ALA A 213 2.89 13.39 -20.54
N ASP A 214 3.32 13.28 -21.79
CA ASP A 214 4.72 13.45 -22.16
C ASP A 214 5.03 14.93 -22.33
N LEU A 215 5.78 15.48 -21.38
CA LEU A 215 6.26 16.86 -21.40
C LEU A 215 7.79 16.94 -21.59
N ASN A 216 8.43 15.83 -21.93
CA ASN A 216 9.88 15.78 -22.08
C ASN A 216 10.27 16.28 -23.49
N PRO A 217 11.12 17.34 -23.59
CA PRO A 217 11.49 17.88 -24.90
C PRO A 217 12.55 17.05 -25.65
N LEU A 218 13.17 16.06 -24.99
CA LEU A 218 14.29 15.30 -25.53
C LEU A 218 13.97 13.82 -25.78
N LEU A 219 13.00 13.27 -25.03
CA LEU A 219 12.65 11.85 -25.06
C LEU A 219 11.18 11.71 -25.46
N VAL A 220 10.89 10.70 -26.25
CA VAL A 220 9.49 10.31 -26.54
C VAL A 220 9.08 9.26 -25.51
N LEU A 221 8.32 9.67 -24.50
CA LEU A 221 7.90 8.81 -23.39
C LEU A 221 6.47 8.29 -23.61
N PRO A 222 6.21 7.00 -23.37
CA PRO A 222 4.86 6.47 -23.50
C PRO A 222 3.93 7.09 -22.45
N GLU A 223 2.88 7.80 -22.86
CA GLU A 223 1.91 8.41 -21.94
C GLU A 223 1.11 7.37 -21.17
N ASN A 224 0.84 6.22 -21.79
CA ASN A 224 0.15 5.12 -21.15
C ASN A 224 1.10 3.93 -20.94
N VAL A 225 1.19 3.48 -19.69
CA VAL A 225 1.94 2.29 -19.30
C VAL A 225 1.01 1.30 -18.66
N GLY A 226 1.04 0.05 -19.11
CA GLY A 226 0.23 -1.03 -18.57
C GLY A 226 1.08 -2.11 -17.91
N THR A 227 0.59 -2.65 -16.81
CA THR A 227 1.12 -3.84 -16.13
C THR A 227 -0.02 -4.79 -15.88
N TRP A 228 0.15 -6.06 -16.17
CA TRP A 228 -0.83 -7.09 -15.88
C TRP A 228 -0.18 -8.26 -15.16
N ALA A 229 -0.96 -8.95 -14.35
CA ALA A 229 -0.51 -10.13 -13.62
C ALA A 229 -1.58 -11.22 -13.68
N ALA A 230 -1.11 -12.47 -13.58
CA ALA A 230 -1.94 -13.65 -13.38
C ALA A 230 -1.39 -14.44 -12.20
N ARG A 231 -2.28 -15.01 -11.40
CA ARG A 231 -1.90 -15.76 -10.19
C ARG A 231 -2.76 -16.98 -9.97
N ALA A 232 -2.19 -17.96 -9.28
CA ALA A 232 -2.88 -19.14 -8.81
C ALA A 232 -2.44 -19.47 -7.37
N ASN A 233 -3.38 -19.85 -6.54
CA ASN A 233 -3.15 -20.32 -5.18
C ASN A 233 -3.89 -21.65 -4.97
N TYR A 234 -3.14 -22.71 -4.76
CA TYR A 234 -3.68 -24.03 -4.46
C TYR A 234 -3.46 -24.36 -3.00
N THR A 235 -4.54 -24.64 -2.29
CA THR A 235 -4.51 -24.97 -0.86
C THR A 235 -5.10 -26.34 -0.58
N THR A 236 -4.53 -27.00 0.40
CA THR A 236 -5.03 -28.24 1.00
C THR A 236 -4.87 -28.17 2.52
N ALA A 237 -5.27 -29.21 3.25
CA ALA A 237 -5.06 -29.29 4.69
C ALA A 237 -3.58 -29.16 5.12
N LYS A 238 -2.62 -29.45 4.22
CA LYS A 238 -1.17 -29.48 4.52
C LYS A 238 -0.32 -28.59 3.65
N TRP A 239 -0.80 -28.24 2.46
CA TRP A 239 -0.04 -27.48 1.47
C TRP A 239 -0.73 -26.17 1.12
N ASN A 240 0.07 -25.13 0.97
CA ASN A 240 -0.29 -23.90 0.27
C ASN A 240 0.77 -23.64 -0.80
N LEU A 241 0.35 -23.60 -2.06
CA LEU A 241 1.19 -23.37 -3.22
C LEU A 241 0.70 -22.12 -3.95
N TYR A 242 1.51 -21.10 -3.99
CA TYR A 242 1.19 -19.82 -4.64
C TYR A 242 2.16 -19.52 -5.78
N SER A 243 1.66 -19.03 -6.88
CA SER A 243 2.48 -18.47 -7.96
C SER A 243 1.80 -17.24 -8.55
N GLU A 244 2.59 -16.20 -8.87
CA GLU A 244 2.16 -14.99 -9.54
C GLU A 244 3.20 -14.60 -10.59
N TYR A 245 2.73 -14.29 -11.79
CA TYR A 245 3.54 -13.74 -12.87
C TYR A 245 2.99 -12.37 -13.26
N ALA A 246 3.88 -11.38 -13.42
CA ALA A 246 3.53 -10.05 -13.88
C ALA A 246 4.38 -9.63 -15.08
N TYR A 247 3.76 -8.89 -15.98
CA TYR A 247 4.40 -8.30 -17.15
C TYR A 247 4.03 -6.83 -17.25
N LYS A 248 5.04 -5.99 -17.42
CA LYS A 248 4.93 -4.55 -17.61
C LYS A 248 5.39 -4.19 -19.01
N ILE A 249 4.59 -3.42 -19.74
CA ILE A 249 5.03 -2.83 -21.01
C ILE A 249 6.13 -1.79 -20.75
N ASN A 250 6.76 -1.36 -21.82
CA ASN A 250 7.82 -0.34 -21.79
C ASN A 250 7.46 0.90 -20.95
N ASP A 251 8.25 1.20 -19.92
CA ASP A 251 8.09 2.34 -19.01
C ASP A 251 9.44 2.99 -18.69
N PRO A 252 10.03 3.76 -19.62
CA PRO A 252 11.24 4.51 -19.34
C PRO A 252 10.95 5.60 -18.30
N ASN A 253 11.74 5.63 -17.23
CA ASN A 253 11.64 6.60 -16.15
C ASN A 253 13.00 6.80 -15.46
N GLY A 254 13.09 7.76 -14.54
CA GLY A 254 14.35 8.08 -13.85
C GLY A 254 14.96 6.89 -13.07
N SER A 255 14.13 6.02 -12.50
CA SER A 255 14.58 4.87 -11.70
C SER A 255 15.21 3.77 -12.53
N ASN A 256 14.79 3.59 -13.77
CA ASN A 256 15.39 2.62 -14.68
C ASN A 256 16.32 3.24 -15.73
N LYS A 257 16.76 4.48 -15.50
CA LYS A 257 17.66 5.23 -16.41
C LYS A 257 17.10 5.39 -17.82
N ASN A 258 15.78 5.56 -17.92
CA ASN A 258 15.01 5.68 -19.17
C ASN A 258 15.22 4.49 -20.13
N ILE A 259 15.30 3.27 -19.59
CA ILE A 259 15.42 2.06 -20.41
C ILE A 259 14.08 1.78 -21.09
N TYR A 260 14.10 1.71 -22.45
CA TYR A 260 12.95 1.34 -23.28
C TYR A 260 12.87 -0.19 -23.42
N LYS A 261 12.39 -0.84 -22.37
CA LYS A 261 12.31 -2.30 -22.28
C LYS A 261 11.07 -2.72 -21.47
N PRO A 262 10.37 -3.79 -21.85
CA PRO A 262 9.35 -4.37 -21.00
C PRO A 262 9.95 -4.91 -19.70
N GLY A 263 9.12 -5.10 -18.68
CA GLY A 263 9.49 -5.71 -17.42
C GLY A 263 8.71 -6.99 -17.17
N GLN A 264 9.27 -7.88 -16.38
CA GLN A 264 8.60 -9.10 -15.95
C GLN A 264 9.03 -9.52 -14.54
N ALA A 265 8.12 -10.15 -13.83
CA ALA A 265 8.40 -10.73 -12.53
C ALA A 265 7.69 -12.08 -12.39
N LEU A 266 8.30 -12.99 -11.68
CA LEU A 266 7.72 -14.25 -11.27
C LEU A 266 7.99 -14.45 -9.79
N MET A 267 6.96 -14.85 -9.06
CA MET A 267 7.04 -15.29 -7.66
C MET A 267 6.39 -16.66 -7.52
N ALA A 268 7.00 -17.53 -6.74
CA ALA A 268 6.45 -18.82 -6.37
C ALA A 268 6.77 -19.13 -4.90
N ASN A 269 5.76 -19.54 -4.15
CA ASN A 269 5.88 -19.89 -2.74
C ASN A 269 5.21 -21.25 -2.50
N ALA A 270 5.85 -22.09 -1.68
CA ALA A 270 5.32 -23.36 -1.24
C ALA A 270 5.44 -23.45 0.28
N THR A 271 4.36 -23.76 0.96
CA THR A 271 4.33 -23.99 2.40
C THR A 271 3.73 -25.36 2.69
N TYR A 272 4.43 -26.15 3.46
CA TYR A 272 3.94 -27.40 4.04
C TYR A 272 3.77 -27.24 5.54
N SER A 273 2.61 -27.59 6.08
CA SER A 273 2.32 -27.43 7.50
C SER A 273 1.56 -28.64 8.05
N VAL A 274 2.11 -29.21 9.12
CA VAL A 274 1.47 -30.26 9.94
C VAL A 274 1.72 -29.94 11.42
N ARG A 275 1.05 -30.66 12.31
CA ARG A 275 1.23 -30.45 13.76
C ARG A 275 2.71 -30.58 14.15
N GLY A 276 3.30 -29.52 14.66
CA GLY A 276 4.69 -29.45 15.13
C GLY A 276 5.75 -29.24 14.04
N LEU A 277 5.36 -29.12 12.76
CA LEU A 277 6.30 -28.84 11.66
C LEU A 277 5.71 -27.93 10.62
N GLY A 278 6.41 -26.82 10.31
CA GLY A 278 6.14 -25.93 9.20
C GLY A 278 7.40 -25.74 8.35
N ILE A 279 7.28 -25.90 7.04
CA ILE A 279 8.37 -25.67 6.08
C ILE A 279 7.85 -24.74 5.00
N SER A 280 8.58 -23.66 4.72
CA SER A 280 8.27 -22.74 3.64
C SER A 280 9.47 -22.58 2.74
N ALA A 281 9.22 -22.53 1.43
CA ALA A 281 10.21 -22.21 0.40
C ALA A 281 9.63 -21.21 -0.57
N GLY A 282 10.44 -20.23 -0.98
CA GLY A 282 10.04 -19.20 -1.94
C GLY A 282 11.12 -18.95 -2.96
N ALA A 283 10.71 -18.62 -4.17
CA ALA A 283 11.59 -18.16 -5.24
C ALA A 283 10.95 -16.98 -5.96
N HIS A 284 11.77 -16.03 -6.39
CA HIS A 284 11.31 -14.88 -7.16
C HIS A 284 12.39 -14.41 -8.14
N THR A 285 11.93 -13.78 -9.22
CA THR A 285 12.78 -13.11 -10.18
C THR A 285 12.11 -11.82 -10.64
N TYR A 286 12.89 -10.77 -10.84
CA TYR A 286 12.43 -9.47 -11.30
C TYR A 286 13.38 -8.96 -12.40
N ASP A 287 12.81 -8.47 -13.49
CA ASP A 287 13.53 -7.77 -14.55
C ASP A 287 12.75 -6.52 -14.93
N ASN A 288 13.34 -5.33 -14.74
CA ASN A 288 12.78 -4.02 -15.11
C ASN A 288 11.32 -3.77 -14.64
N MET A 289 10.96 -4.20 -13.45
CA MET A 289 9.59 -4.08 -12.89
C MET A 289 9.36 -2.80 -12.09
N VAL A 290 10.30 -1.87 -12.07
CA VAL A 290 10.08 -0.57 -11.41
C VAL A 290 8.89 0.13 -12.08
N TYR A 291 7.86 0.40 -11.31
CA TYR A 291 6.65 1.09 -11.72
C TYR A 291 6.48 2.34 -10.85
N GLN A 292 6.54 3.51 -11.46
CA GLN A 292 6.34 4.78 -10.76
C GLN A 292 5.06 5.44 -11.26
N SER A 293 4.23 5.88 -10.34
CA SER A 293 3.02 6.67 -10.64
C SER A 293 3.36 8.04 -11.24
N ASP A 294 4.55 8.56 -10.93
CA ASP A 294 5.11 9.77 -11.49
C ASP A 294 6.54 9.52 -11.96
N ARG A 295 6.85 9.84 -13.22
CA ARG A 295 8.17 9.60 -13.83
C ARG A 295 9.28 10.44 -13.20
N GLY A 296 8.94 11.61 -12.68
CA GLY A 296 9.86 12.54 -12.06
C GLY A 296 10.03 12.34 -10.56
N ALA A 297 9.22 11.48 -9.93
CA ALA A 297 9.32 11.26 -8.51
C ALA A 297 10.63 10.53 -8.13
N PRO A 298 11.29 10.93 -7.04
CA PRO A 298 12.40 10.14 -6.51
C PRO A 298 11.89 8.75 -6.09
N ILE A 299 12.79 7.77 -6.10
CA ILE A 299 12.51 6.46 -5.51
C ILE A 299 12.47 6.68 -3.99
N GLY A 300 11.30 6.44 -3.39
CA GLY A 300 11.14 6.45 -1.93
C GLY A 300 11.66 5.16 -1.30
#